data_d607f3581858a74e3643002fc7eb48f7
#
_entry.id   d607f3581858a74e3643002fc7eb48f7
#
_cell.length_a   1.000
_cell.length_b   1.000
_cell.length_c   1.000
_cell.angle_alpha   90.00
_cell.angle_beta   90.00
_cell.angle_gamma   90.00
#
_symmetry.space_group_name_H-M   'P 1'
#
loop_
_entity.id
_entity.type
_entity.pdbx_description
1 polymer ?
#
loop_
_entity_poly.entity_id
_entity_poly.type
_entity_poly.pdbx_seq_one_letter_code
_entity_poly.pdbx_strand_id
1 'polypeptide(L)'
;QGTDGLVLALCTTITQQAPVLHLIDPGGILPQIIPLASMDIVKGGLLGGVYAYLDNNNEMVLIDGNNRLLRITHAKDERGRWQLGVTQNTDLSSVIPPGDSSVGVVPDYQGNVWFATAGGVVGVAKAAGGVASLQLPAGQQVANSISASPLNRIAVATTFAIYEINLNGGGNPQVMWSQNYDRGPARKPGQLSWGTGSTPTYFGPTGADYVTIVDNAELAADARHDLDH
;
A
#
# COMPACT_ATOMS: atom_id res chain seq x y z
N GLN A 1 -15.70 0.03 2.55
CA GLN A 1 -17.01 0.67 2.57
C GLN A 1 -16.91 2.02 3.23
N GLY A 2 -17.47 3.06 2.62
CA GLY A 2 -17.52 4.40 3.15
C GLY A 2 -18.55 4.57 4.27
N THR A 3 -18.50 5.71 4.96
CA THR A 3 -19.49 6.09 5.98
C THR A 3 -20.88 6.36 5.39
N ASP A 4 -20.95 6.59 4.09
CA ASP A 4 -22.16 6.74 3.27
C ASP A 4 -22.79 5.39 2.85
N GLY A 5 -22.16 4.28 3.21
CA GLY A 5 -22.60 2.92 2.90
C GLY A 5 -22.20 2.41 1.52
N LEU A 6 -21.60 3.25 0.67
CA LEU A 6 -21.12 2.84 -0.66
C LEU A 6 -19.77 2.14 -0.59
N VAL A 7 -19.45 1.33 -1.59
CA VAL A 7 -18.17 0.62 -1.72
C VAL A 7 -17.43 1.16 -2.93
N LEU A 8 -16.20 1.62 -2.71
CA LEU A 8 -15.21 1.82 -3.77
C LEU A 8 -14.35 0.57 -3.89
N ALA A 9 -14.42 -0.10 -5.03
CA ALA A 9 -13.72 -1.34 -5.31
C ALA A 9 -12.71 -1.14 -6.44
N LEU A 10 -11.42 -1.34 -6.14
CA LEU A 10 -10.38 -1.37 -7.16
C LEU A 10 -10.31 -2.79 -7.73
N CYS A 11 -10.65 -2.93 -9.00
CA CYS A 11 -10.73 -4.20 -9.71
C CYS A 11 -9.71 -4.24 -10.85
N THR A 12 -9.47 -5.43 -11.40
CA THR A 12 -8.65 -5.60 -12.60
C THR A 12 -9.48 -6.24 -13.69
N THR A 13 -9.45 -5.66 -14.90
CA THR A 13 -10.13 -6.22 -16.07
C THR A 13 -9.48 -7.55 -16.48
N ILE A 14 -10.30 -8.54 -16.87
CA ILE A 14 -9.83 -9.90 -17.20
C ILE A 14 -8.93 -9.86 -18.45
N THR A 15 -9.31 -9.10 -19.47
CA THR A 15 -8.65 -9.13 -20.79
C THR A 15 -7.39 -8.27 -20.84
N GLN A 16 -7.42 -7.08 -20.25
CA GLN A 16 -6.30 -6.12 -20.33
C GLN A 16 -5.47 -6.08 -19.05
N GLN A 17 -5.96 -6.72 -17.98
CA GLN A 17 -5.39 -6.64 -16.64
C GLN A 17 -5.14 -5.17 -16.22
N ALA A 18 -6.05 -4.29 -16.64
CA ALA A 18 -6.01 -2.87 -16.31
C ALA A 18 -6.82 -2.61 -15.04
N PRO A 19 -6.33 -1.77 -14.12
CA PRO A 19 -7.07 -1.42 -12.92
C PRO A 19 -8.24 -0.49 -13.25
N VAL A 20 -9.41 -0.79 -12.65
CA VAL A 20 -10.63 0.01 -12.76
C VAL A 20 -11.22 0.21 -11.37
N LEU A 21 -11.55 1.44 -11.04
CA LEU A 21 -12.25 1.78 -9.81
C LEU A 21 -13.75 1.76 -10.07
N HIS A 22 -14.50 0.98 -9.27
CA HIS A 22 -15.95 0.89 -9.33
C HIS A 22 -16.58 1.45 -8.06
N LEU A 23 -17.66 2.23 -8.22
CA LEU A 23 -18.54 2.61 -7.13
C LEU A 23 -19.73 1.65 -7.11
N ILE A 24 -19.99 1.02 -5.97
CA ILE A 24 -20.99 -0.03 -5.80
C ILE A 24 -21.90 0.30 -4.62
N ASP A 25 -23.21 0.13 -4.80
CA ASP A 25 -24.18 0.15 -3.71
C ASP A 25 -24.46 -1.30 -3.25
N PRO A 26 -24.00 -1.71 -2.05
CA PRO A 26 -24.23 -3.05 -1.53
C PRO A 26 -25.65 -3.24 -0.95
N GLY A 27 -26.42 -2.15 -0.77
CA GLY A 27 -27.74 -2.16 -0.12
C GLY A 27 -28.93 -2.43 -1.05
N GLY A 28 -28.71 -2.68 -2.36
CA GLY A 28 -29.77 -2.98 -3.31
C GLY A 28 -30.49 -4.30 -3.01
N ILE A 29 -31.82 -4.36 -3.30
CA ILE A 29 -32.64 -5.57 -3.13
C ILE A 29 -32.18 -6.73 -4.03
N LEU A 30 -31.51 -6.41 -5.13
CA LEU A 30 -30.78 -7.35 -6.00
C LEU A 30 -29.31 -6.94 -5.99
N PRO A 31 -28.37 -7.90 -5.94
CA PRO A 31 -26.96 -7.56 -6.08
C PRO A 31 -26.80 -6.80 -7.38
N GLN A 32 -26.33 -5.55 -7.28
CA GLN A 32 -26.08 -4.74 -8.47
C GLN A 32 -24.88 -5.35 -9.21
N ILE A 33 -25.18 -5.96 -10.35
CA ILE A 33 -24.17 -6.49 -11.27
C ILE A 33 -23.45 -5.33 -11.99
N ILE A 34 -24.09 -4.15 -12.03
CA ILE A 34 -23.59 -2.97 -12.74
C ILE A 34 -23.17 -1.93 -11.70
N PRO A 35 -21.90 -1.47 -11.70
CA PRO A 35 -21.46 -0.40 -10.83
C PRO A 35 -22.25 0.89 -11.07
N LEU A 36 -22.44 1.69 -10.03
CA LEU A 36 -23.06 3.02 -10.11
C LEU A 36 -22.24 3.99 -10.97
N ALA A 37 -20.90 3.88 -10.89
CA ALA A 37 -19.93 4.60 -11.70
C ALA A 37 -18.64 3.78 -11.80
N SER A 38 -17.84 4.03 -12.83
CA SER A 38 -16.54 3.40 -13.03
C SER A 38 -15.54 4.40 -13.58
N MET A 39 -14.25 4.23 -13.22
CA MET A 39 -13.13 5.04 -13.69
C MET A 39 -11.94 4.15 -13.97
N ASP A 40 -11.40 4.24 -15.18
CA ASP A 40 -10.15 3.57 -15.53
C ASP A 40 -8.96 4.22 -14.79
N ILE A 41 -8.10 3.39 -14.21
CA ILE A 41 -6.86 3.81 -13.57
C ILE A 41 -5.70 3.41 -14.46
N VAL A 42 -4.72 4.31 -14.60
CA VAL A 42 -3.53 4.01 -15.41
C VAL A 42 -2.78 2.82 -14.80
N LYS A 43 -2.52 1.80 -15.63
CA LYS A 43 -1.81 0.58 -15.22
C LYS A 43 -0.34 0.89 -14.96
N GLY A 44 0.16 0.47 -13.81
CA GLY A 44 1.58 0.48 -13.45
C GLY A 44 2.28 -0.85 -13.74
N GLY A 45 3.32 -1.14 -12.95
CA GLY A 45 3.94 -2.46 -12.93
C GLY A 45 2.97 -3.56 -12.45
N LEU A 46 3.44 -4.81 -12.35
CA LEU A 46 2.58 -5.96 -12.01
C LEU A 46 1.80 -5.77 -10.71
N LEU A 47 2.38 -5.09 -9.72
CA LEU A 47 1.77 -4.77 -8.43
C LEU A 47 1.42 -3.29 -8.27
N GLY A 48 1.75 -2.46 -9.26
CA GLY A 48 1.46 -1.02 -9.24
C GLY A 48 -0.03 -0.76 -9.41
N GLY A 49 -0.60 0.09 -8.54
CA GLY A 49 -2.01 0.44 -8.54
C GLY A 49 -2.94 -0.56 -7.84
N VAL A 50 -2.41 -1.61 -7.21
CA VAL A 50 -3.23 -2.60 -6.48
C VAL A 50 -3.42 -2.24 -5.00
N TYR A 51 -2.60 -1.35 -4.45
CA TYR A 51 -2.74 -0.87 -3.08
C TYR A 51 -3.47 0.46 -3.06
N ALA A 52 -4.54 0.50 -2.28
CA ALA A 52 -5.38 1.67 -2.11
C ALA A 52 -6.02 1.63 -0.72
N TYR A 53 -6.44 2.79 -0.22
CA TYR A 53 -7.25 2.86 0.98
C TYR A 53 -8.36 3.91 0.81
N LEU A 54 -9.41 3.77 1.61
CA LEU A 54 -10.48 4.74 1.69
C LEU A 54 -10.18 5.65 2.89
N ASP A 55 -10.14 6.96 2.65
CA ASP A 55 -9.90 7.94 3.71
C ASP A 55 -11.22 8.32 4.44
N ASN A 56 -11.09 9.19 5.46
CA ASN A 56 -12.22 9.61 6.28
C ASN A 56 -13.23 10.51 5.54
N ASN A 57 -12.89 10.98 4.33
CA ASN A 57 -13.78 11.75 3.46
C ASN A 57 -14.48 10.86 2.41
N ASN A 58 -14.35 9.53 2.54
CA ASN A 58 -14.83 8.56 1.55
C ASN A 58 -14.14 8.72 0.18
N GLU A 59 -12.91 9.24 0.14
CA GLU A 59 -12.09 9.31 -1.06
C GLU A 59 -11.18 8.10 -1.17
N MET A 60 -11.11 7.49 -2.35
CA MET A 60 -10.13 6.45 -2.63
C MET A 60 -8.76 7.09 -2.87
N VAL A 61 -7.76 6.67 -2.11
CA VAL A 61 -6.37 7.11 -2.25
C VAL A 61 -5.54 5.98 -2.82
N LEU A 62 -4.88 6.24 -3.95
CA LEU A 62 -4.03 5.28 -4.64
C LEU A 62 -2.90 5.97 -5.41
N ILE A 63 -1.89 5.20 -5.85
CA ILE A 63 -0.86 5.67 -6.78
C ILE A 63 -1.05 4.91 -8.10
N ASP A 64 -1.24 5.65 -9.19
CA ASP A 64 -1.45 5.10 -10.52
C ASP A 64 -0.13 4.70 -11.21
N GLY A 65 -0.22 4.14 -12.41
CA GLY A 65 0.93 3.69 -13.19
C GLY A 65 1.83 4.81 -13.75
N ASN A 66 1.38 6.05 -13.65
CA ASN A 66 2.19 7.24 -13.99
C ASN A 66 2.85 7.85 -12.75
N ASN A 67 2.90 7.13 -11.63
CA ASN A 67 3.40 7.64 -10.35
C ASN A 67 2.65 8.90 -9.88
N ARG A 68 1.33 8.95 -10.10
CA ARG A 68 0.45 10.00 -9.60
C ARG A 68 -0.27 9.51 -8.35
N LEU A 69 -0.10 10.20 -7.24
CA LEU A 69 -0.93 10.00 -6.06
C LEU A 69 -2.28 10.69 -6.30
N LEU A 70 -3.32 9.90 -6.38
CA LEU A 70 -4.68 10.34 -6.66
C LEU A 70 -5.54 10.24 -5.41
N ARG A 71 -6.41 11.25 -5.19
CA ARG A 71 -7.61 11.13 -4.37
C ARG A 71 -8.81 11.18 -5.29
N ILE A 72 -9.72 10.22 -5.15
CA ILE A 72 -10.86 10.04 -6.04
C ILE A 72 -12.12 10.02 -5.19
N THR A 73 -12.95 11.03 -5.37
CA THR A 73 -14.26 11.16 -4.74
C THR A 73 -15.37 10.60 -5.61
N HIS A 74 -16.56 10.50 -5.04
CA HIS A 74 -17.80 10.20 -5.77
C HIS A 74 -18.89 11.18 -5.36
N ALA A 75 -19.68 11.60 -6.35
CA ALA A 75 -20.79 12.52 -6.16
C ALA A 75 -21.87 12.28 -7.23
N LYS A 76 -23.07 12.79 -7.00
CA LYS A 76 -24.10 12.82 -8.03
C LYS A 76 -23.97 14.10 -8.86
N ASP A 77 -24.13 13.96 -10.19
CA ASP A 77 -24.23 15.09 -11.10
C ASP A 77 -25.62 15.78 -10.95
N GLU A 78 -25.82 16.86 -11.70
CA GLU A 78 -27.08 17.63 -11.70
C GLU A 78 -28.30 16.79 -12.13
N ARG A 79 -28.09 15.65 -12.81
CA ARG A 79 -29.12 14.71 -13.24
C ARG A 79 -29.29 13.55 -12.25
N GLY A 80 -28.64 13.58 -11.10
CA GLY A 80 -28.69 12.55 -10.06
C GLY A 80 -27.88 11.28 -10.38
N ARG A 81 -27.02 11.27 -11.40
CA ARG A 81 -26.17 10.13 -11.77
C ARG A 81 -24.86 10.18 -11.02
N TRP A 82 -24.42 9.04 -10.49
CA TRP A 82 -23.15 8.92 -9.82
C TRP A 82 -21.96 9.13 -10.78
N GLN A 83 -20.97 9.85 -10.30
CA GLN A 83 -19.71 10.14 -10.99
C GLN A 83 -18.55 9.89 -10.05
N LEU A 84 -17.40 9.45 -10.59
CA LEU A 84 -16.12 9.46 -9.93
C LEU A 84 -15.30 10.67 -10.42
N GLY A 85 -14.62 11.37 -9.52
CA GLY A 85 -13.83 12.55 -9.87
C GLY A 85 -12.52 12.61 -9.09
N VAL A 86 -11.44 13.02 -9.74
CA VAL A 86 -10.14 13.23 -9.09
C VAL A 86 -10.16 14.59 -8.40
N THR A 87 -10.02 14.59 -7.07
CA THR A 87 -9.95 15.81 -6.23
C THR A 87 -8.53 16.26 -5.98
N GLN A 88 -7.56 15.32 -5.98
CA GLN A 88 -6.15 15.61 -5.83
C GLN A 88 -5.33 14.73 -6.77
N ASN A 89 -4.32 15.34 -7.40
CA ASN A 89 -3.35 14.68 -8.26
C ASN A 89 -1.95 15.20 -7.96
N THR A 90 -1.14 14.43 -7.22
CA THR A 90 0.22 14.80 -6.82
C THR A 90 1.23 13.99 -7.63
N ASP A 91 2.14 14.67 -8.30
CA ASP A 91 3.23 14.06 -9.07
C ASP A 91 4.33 13.54 -8.14
N LEU A 92 4.62 12.23 -8.20
CA LEU A 92 5.67 11.57 -7.44
C LEU A 92 6.90 11.24 -8.29
N SER A 93 6.92 11.62 -9.58
CA SER A 93 8.01 11.27 -10.50
C SER A 93 9.37 11.88 -10.11
N SER A 94 9.38 12.92 -9.28
CA SER A 94 10.61 13.48 -8.72
C SER A 94 11.28 12.61 -7.65
N VAL A 95 10.55 11.66 -7.07
CA VAL A 95 11.01 10.78 -5.96
C VAL A 95 10.89 9.30 -6.27
N ILE A 96 10.13 8.90 -7.28
CA ILE A 96 10.06 7.52 -7.77
C ILE A 96 10.88 7.42 -9.06
N PRO A 97 11.96 6.63 -9.09
CA PRO A 97 12.80 6.47 -10.28
C PRO A 97 12.01 5.91 -11.49
N PRO A 98 12.39 6.29 -12.72
CA PRO A 98 11.78 5.72 -13.91
C PRO A 98 11.85 4.19 -13.93
N GLY A 99 10.74 3.53 -14.24
CA GLY A 99 10.63 2.07 -14.26
C GLY A 99 10.34 1.42 -12.91
N ASP A 100 10.38 2.18 -11.81
CA ASP A 100 9.93 1.70 -10.51
C ASP A 100 8.43 1.95 -10.32
N SER A 101 7.80 1.23 -9.40
CA SER A 101 6.37 1.32 -9.15
C SER A 101 6.03 1.17 -7.67
N SER A 102 4.98 1.85 -7.23
CA SER A 102 4.48 1.73 -5.87
C SER A 102 3.96 0.32 -5.58
N VAL A 103 4.33 -0.21 -4.41
CA VAL A 103 3.88 -1.50 -3.87
C VAL A 103 3.22 -1.36 -2.49
N GLY A 104 3.01 -0.14 -2.02
CA GLY A 104 2.31 0.13 -0.77
C GLY A 104 1.95 1.60 -0.64
N VAL A 105 0.76 1.89 -0.14
CA VAL A 105 0.29 3.23 0.17
C VAL A 105 -0.55 3.19 1.45
N VAL A 106 -0.23 4.04 2.43
CA VAL A 106 -0.96 4.12 3.70
C VAL A 106 -0.99 5.57 4.20
N PRO A 107 -2.04 5.99 4.90
CA PRO A 107 -2.03 7.25 5.65
C PRO A 107 -1.25 7.10 6.95
N ASP A 108 -0.68 8.18 7.45
CA ASP A 108 -0.33 8.29 8.86
C ASP A 108 -1.41 9.05 9.64
N TYR A 109 -1.23 9.17 10.95
CA TYR A 109 -2.19 9.85 11.85
C TYR A 109 -2.10 11.38 11.79
N GLN A 110 -1.18 11.94 11.00
CA GLN A 110 -1.04 13.39 10.73
C GLN A 110 -1.61 13.78 9.36
N GLY A 111 -2.18 12.82 8.61
CA GLY A 111 -2.75 13.04 7.29
C GLY A 111 -1.76 13.03 6.14
N ASN A 112 -0.49 12.68 6.39
CA ASN A 112 0.46 12.42 5.30
C ASN A 112 0.13 11.08 4.64
N VAL A 113 0.50 10.95 3.37
CA VAL A 113 0.38 9.70 2.62
C VAL A 113 1.76 9.13 2.40
N TRP A 114 2.04 7.99 3.01
CA TRP A 114 3.29 7.25 2.85
C TRP A 114 3.16 6.20 1.76
N PHE A 115 4.25 5.97 1.05
CA PHE A 115 4.31 4.94 0.02
C PHE A 115 5.66 4.24 0.01
N ALA A 116 5.69 3.03 -0.53
CA ALA A 116 6.93 2.32 -0.84
C ALA A 116 6.90 1.81 -2.28
N THR A 117 8.07 1.72 -2.90
CA THR A 117 8.24 1.19 -4.26
C THR A 117 8.94 -0.15 -4.27
N ALA A 118 8.76 -0.91 -5.35
CA ALA A 118 9.44 -2.20 -5.51
C ALA A 118 10.96 -2.07 -5.46
N GLY A 119 11.52 -0.95 -5.95
CA GLY A 119 12.96 -0.65 -5.92
C GLY A 119 13.49 -0.16 -4.57
N GLY A 120 12.64 -0.10 -3.52
CA GLY A 120 13.06 0.25 -2.17
C GLY A 120 13.09 1.75 -1.88
N VAL A 121 12.39 2.57 -2.64
CA VAL A 121 12.09 3.96 -2.22
C VAL A 121 10.98 3.95 -1.19
N VAL A 122 11.16 4.65 -0.08
CA VAL A 122 10.09 4.95 0.88
C VAL A 122 9.86 6.46 0.86
N GLY A 123 8.67 6.87 0.50
CA GLY A 123 8.34 8.28 0.32
C GLY A 123 7.10 8.71 1.09
N VAL A 124 6.93 10.01 1.17
CA VAL A 124 5.82 10.68 1.81
C VAL A 124 5.34 11.87 1.00
N ALA A 125 4.04 11.94 0.72
CA ALA A 125 3.36 13.15 0.31
C ALA A 125 2.77 13.78 1.57
N LYS A 126 3.27 14.97 1.93
CA LYS A 126 2.94 15.64 3.19
C LYS A 126 1.58 16.31 3.10
N ALA A 127 0.79 16.27 4.17
CA ALA A 127 -0.50 16.95 4.28
C ALA A 127 -0.37 18.47 4.06
N ALA A 128 0.73 19.07 4.53
CA ALA A 128 1.05 20.48 4.33
C ALA A 128 1.59 20.80 2.93
N GLY A 129 1.69 19.81 2.05
CA GLY A 129 2.27 19.92 0.71
C GLY A 129 3.74 19.51 0.64
N GLY A 130 4.15 19.15 -0.58
CA GLY A 130 5.49 18.66 -0.88
C GLY A 130 5.66 17.16 -0.70
N VAL A 131 6.68 16.62 -1.36
CA VAL A 131 7.03 15.21 -1.37
C VAL A 131 8.48 15.06 -0.92
N ALA A 132 8.76 14.01 -0.16
CA ALA A 132 10.11 13.64 0.25
C ALA A 132 10.28 12.12 0.21
N SER A 133 11.50 11.64 0.09
CA SER A 133 11.78 10.20 0.03
C SER A 133 13.13 9.83 0.63
N LEU A 134 13.26 8.53 0.91
CA LEU A 134 14.47 7.86 1.35
C LEU A 134 14.65 6.63 0.47
N GLN A 135 15.86 6.38 -0.05
CA GLN A 135 16.24 5.14 -0.70
C GLN A 135 16.80 4.16 0.33
N LEU A 136 16.19 2.99 0.44
CA LEU A 136 16.72 1.87 1.23
C LEU A 136 17.97 1.28 0.56
N PRO A 137 18.78 0.50 1.28
CA PRO A 137 20.03 -0.05 0.75
C PRO A 137 19.86 -0.77 -0.58
N ALA A 138 20.83 -0.59 -1.48
CA ALA A 138 20.82 -1.18 -2.81
C ALA A 138 20.64 -2.72 -2.77
N GLY A 139 19.90 -3.26 -3.72
CA GLY A 139 19.61 -4.70 -3.83
C GLY A 139 18.47 -5.18 -2.92
N GLN A 140 17.92 -4.33 -2.07
CA GLN A 140 16.74 -4.64 -1.28
C GLN A 140 15.47 -4.20 -2.02
N GLN A 141 14.48 -5.08 -2.06
CA GLN A 141 13.20 -4.83 -2.71
C GLN A 141 12.08 -4.83 -1.67
N VAL A 142 11.08 -4.00 -1.85
CA VAL A 142 9.83 -4.06 -1.09
C VAL A 142 8.81 -4.79 -1.96
N ALA A 143 8.23 -5.86 -1.43
CA ALA A 143 7.31 -6.72 -2.17
C ALA A 143 5.88 -6.72 -1.62
N ASN A 144 5.71 -6.21 -0.40
CA ASN A 144 4.42 -6.13 0.30
C ASN A 144 4.12 -4.69 0.69
N SER A 145 2.89 -4.47 1.17
CA SER A 145 2.50 -3.15 1.67
C SER A 145 3.28 -2.76 2.92
N ILE A 146 3.12 -1.54 3.33
CA ILE A 146 3.70 -0.92 4.53
C ILE A 146 2.61 -0.65 5.54
N SER A 147 2.95 -0.35 6.79
CA SER A 147 1.98 0.02 7.81
C SER A 147 2.43 1.22 8.64
N ALA A 148 1.44 1.97 9.12
CA ALA A 148 1.64 3.13 9.98
C ALA A 148 1.20 2.83 11.42
N SER A 149 1.95 3.33 12.39
CA SER A 149 1.58 3.27 13.81
C SER A 149 0.96 4.59 14.28
N PRO A 150 0.20 4.57 15.40
CA PRO A 150 -0.32 5.80 16.04
C PRO A 150 0.76 6.84 16.40
N LEU A 151 2.01 6.43 16.50
CA LEU A 151 3.15 7.33 16.76
C LEU A 151 3.77 7.91 15.46
N ASN A 152 3.07 7.82 14.31
CA ASN A 152 3.52 8.28 13.00
C ASN A 152 4.86 7.63 12.57
N ARG A 153 5.01 6.35 12.89
CA ARG A 153 6.13 5.51 12.46
C ARG A 153 5.64 4.57 11.37
N ILE A 154 6.48 4.32 10.40
CA ILE A 154 6.17 3.48 9.24
C ILE A 154 7.05 2.24 9.30
N ALA A 155 6.44 1.07 9.30
CA ALA A 155 7.14 -0.20 9.18
C ALA A 155 7.16 -0.67 7.71
N VAL A 156 8.35 -0.98 7.23
CA VAL A 156 8.62 -1.45 5.87
C VAL A 156 9.46 -2.71 5.95
N ALA A 157 9.01 -3.79 5.31
CA ALA A 157 9.81 -5.01 5.18
C ALA A 157 10.35 -5.12 3.74
N THR A 158 11.66 -5.31 3.63
CA THR A 158 12.33 -5.59 2.37
C THR A 158 12.58 -7.09 2.23
N THR A 159 13.22 -7.49 1.13
CA THR A 159 13.70 -8.87 0.96
C THR A 159 14.84 -9.27 1.92
N PHE A 160 15.30 -8.39 2.80
CA PHE A 160 16.42 -8.64 3.73
C PHE A 160 16.16 -8.24 5.17
N ALA A 161 15.42 -7.15 5.39
CA ALA A 161 15.29 -6.55 6.72
C ALA A 161 13.92 -5.88 6.89
N ILE A 162 13.53 -5.70 8.15
CA ILE A 162 12.45 -4.78 8.53
C ILE A 162 13.07 -3.45 8.97
N TYR A 163 12.40 -2.37 8.61
CA TYR A 163 12.77 -0.99 8.92
C TYR A 163 11.63 -0.30 9.64
N GLU A 164 11.93 0.53 10.62
CA GLU A 164 11.03 1.53 11.14
C GLU A 164 11.54 2.91 10.72
N ILE A 165 10.65 3.71 10.14
CA ILE A 165 10.95 5.00 9.52
C ILE A 165 10.01 6.05 10.09
N ASN A 166 10.52 7.27 10.32
CA ASN A 166 9.69 8.44 10.66
C ASN A 166 10.13 9.66 9.87
N LEU A 167 9.50 10.81 10.13
CA LEU A 167 9.98 12.11 9.63
C LEU A 167 10.96 12.70 10.64
N ASN A 168 12.10 13.18 10.15
CA ASN A 168 13.02 14.01 10.94
C ASN A 168 12.47 15.44 11.11
N GLY A 169 13.19 16.28 11.89
CA GLY A 169 12.78 17.67 12.13
C GLY A 169 12.69 18.55 10.87
N GLY A 170 13.27 18.13 9.75
CA GLY A 170 13.17 18.78 8.44
C GLY A 170 12.02 18.22 7.57
N GLY A 171 11.22 17.28 8.09
CA GLY A 171 10.12 16.66 7.35
C GLY A 171 10.57 15.67 6.26
N ASN A 172 11.77 15.10 6.40
CA ASN A 172 12.26 14.06 5.48
C ASN A 172 12.23 12.68 6.16
N PRO A 173 11.92 11.61 5.41
CA PRO A 173 12.00 10.25 5.92
C PRO A 173 13.40 9.92 6.43
N GLN A 174 13.48 9.26 7.59
CA GLN A 174 14.72 8.73 8.15
C GLN A 174 14.48 7.37 8.79
N VAL A 175 15.45 6.47 8.69
CA VAL A 175 15.45 5.19 9.39
C VAL A 175 15.69 5.44 10.88
N MET A 176 14.80 4.94 11.71
CA MET A 176 14.96 4.92 13.17
C MET A 176 15.76 3.70 13.61
N TRP A 177 15.40 2.54 13.10
CA TRP A 177 16.10 1.29 13.28
C TRP A 177 15.82 0.32 12.13
N SER A 178 16.66 -0.70 12.02
CA SER A 178 16.46 -1.81 11.10
C SER A 178 16.95 -3.12 11.73
N GLN A 179 16.32 -4.23 11.35
CA GLN A 179 16.71 -5.56 11.80
C GLN A 179 16.61 -6.55 10.65
N ASN A 180 17.69 -7.27 10.38
CA ASN A 180 17.64 -8.39 9.46
C ASN A 180 16.80 -9.53 10.06
N TYR A 181 16.08 -10.24 9.19
CA TYR A 181 15.32 -11.43 9.54
C TYR A 181 15.83 -12.63 8.72
N ASP A 182 15.48 -13.84 9.14
CA ASP A 182 15.82 -15.02 8.36
C ASP A 182 14.93 -15.10 7.12
N ARG A 183 15.54 -14.81 5.97
CA ARG A 183 14.86 -14.85 4.67
C ARG A 183 14.86 -16.23 4.02
N GLY A 184 15.47 -17.23 4.69
CA GLY A 184 15.70 -18.55 4.14
C GLY A 184 16.71 -18.57 2.98
N PRO A 185 17.09 -19.77 2.51
CA PRO A 185 18.11 -19.93 1.47
C PRO A 185 17.61 -19.58 0.07
N ALA A 186 16.28 -19.64 -0.14
CA ALA A 186 15.65 -19.37 -1.44
C ALA A 186 14.19 -18.97 -1.30
N ARG A 187 13.59 -18.53 -2.40
CA ARG A 187 12.15 -18.34 -2.52
C ARG A 187 11.45 -19.70 -2.47
N LYS A 188 10.49 -19.87 -1.55
CA LYS A 188 9.68 -21.08 -1.45
C LYS A 188 8.65 -21.16 -2.60
N PRO A 189 8.21 -22.38 -2.98
CA PRO A 189 7.14 -22.53 -3.97
C PRO A 189 5.89 -21.74 -3.58
N GLY A 190 5.31 -21.02 -4.55
CA GLY A 190 4.12 -20.18 -4.34
C GLY A 190 4.38 -18.77 -3.83
N GLN A 191 5.58 -18.44 -3.37
CA GLN A 191 5.92 -17.06 -2.99
C GLN A 191 6.11 -16.17 -4.23
N LEU A 192 5.60 -14.92 -4.15
CA LEU A 192 5.79 -13.92 -5.20
C LEU A 192 7.19 -13.29 -5.16
N SER A 193 7.78 -13.20 -3.96
CA SER A 193 9.11 -12.64 -3.74
C SER A 193 9.91 -13.46 -2.74
N TRP A 194 11.22 -13.29 -2.71
CA TRP A 194 12.09 -13.88 -1.70
C TRP A 194 12.10 -13.02 -0.43
N GLY A 195 11.92 -13.64 0.72
CA GLY A 195 11.89 -12.99 2.02
C GLY A 195 10.53 -13.14 2.69
N THR A 196 10.15 -12.17 3.53
CA THR A 196 8.83 -12.19 4.18
C THR A 196 7.71 -12.07 3.15
N GLY A 197 6.68 -12.87 3.30
CA GLY A 197 5.45 -12.77 2.51
C GLY A 197 4.37 -11.89 3.16
N SER A 198 4.71 -11.17 4.24
CA SER A 198 3.74 -10.42 5.03
C SER A 198 4.02 -8.91 5.03
N THR A 199 2.95 -8.12 5.11
CA THR A 199 3.02 -6.71 5.49
C THR A 199 3.33 -6.61 6.99
N PRO A 200 4.25 -5.75 7.42
CA PRO A 200 4.50 -5.52 8.84
C PRO A 200 3.22 -5.11 9.58
N THR A 201 3.05 -5.55 10.82
CA THR A 201 1.87 -5.22 11.62
C THR A 201 2.30 -4.71 12.98
N TYR A 202 1.87 -3.49 13.33
CA TYR A 202 2.03 -2.93 14.65
C TYR A 202 1.00 -3.50 15.62
N PHE A 203 1.41 -3.71 16.88
CA PHE A 203 0.53 -4.19 17.94
C PHE A 203 1.04 -3.79 19.33
N GLY A 204 0.31 -4.20 20.36
CA GLY A 204 0.58 -3.89 21.76
C GLY A 204 -0.43 -2.92 22.37
N PRO A 205 -0.30 -2.61 23.66
CA PRO A 205 -1.27 -1.76 24.39
C PRO A 205 -1.47 -0.37 23.79
N THR A 206 -0.42 0.23 23.19
CA THR A 206 -0.50 1.55 22.54
C THR A 206 -0.74 1.44 21.03
N GLY A 207 -0.73 0.23 20.47
CA GLY A 207 -0.77 0.00 19.04
C GLY A 207 0.55 0.29 18.30
N ALA A 208 1.63 0.57 19.04
CA ALA A 208 2.95 0.91 18.48
C ALA A 208 4.12 0.34 19.29
N ASP A 209 3.86 -0.54 20.26
CA ASP A 209 4.89 -1.07 21.17
C ASP A 209 5.76 -2.11 20.48
N TYR A 210 5.17 -2.85 19.55
CA TYR A 210 5.83 -3.92 18.81
C TYR A 210 5.44 -3.86 17.34
N VAL A 211 6.30 -4.42 16.49
CA VAL A 211 6.02 -4.70 15.09
C VAL A 211 6.38 -6.14 14.78
N THR A 212 5.56 -6.82 14.00
CA THR A 212 5.79 -8.21 13.59
C THR A 212 5.77 -8.36 12.08
N ILE A 213 6.55 -9.32 11.60
CA ILE A 213 6.49 -9.91 10.26
C ILE A 213 6.59 -11.44 10.39
N VAL A 214 6.23 -12.16 9.34
CA VAL A 214 6.57 -13.59 9.21
C VAL A 214 7.91 -13.67 8.51
N ASP A 215 8.84 -14.46 9.01
CA ASP A 215 10.11 -14.73 8.34
C ASP A 215 9.93 -15.84 7.26
N ASN A 216 11.02 -16.22 6.62
CA ASN A 216 11.06 -17.27 5.62
C ASN A 216 12.04 -18.39 6.01
N ALA A 217 12.34 -18.50 7.30
CA ALA A 217 13.24 -19.51 7.83
C ALA A 217 12.83 -20.94 7.42
N GLU A 218 13.79 -21.82 7.30
CA GLU A 218 13.51 -23.25 7.22
C GLU A 218 13.16 -23.78 8.61
N LEU A 219 12.16 -24.67 8.69
CA LEU A 219 11.89 -25.38 9.92
C LEU A 219 13.13 -26.18 10.29
N ALA A 220 13.54 -26.13 11.57
CA ALA A 220 14.56 -27.00 12.08
C ALA A 220 14.16 -28.48 11.84
N ALA A 221 15.14 -29.32 11.55
CA ALA A 221 14.90 -30.74 11.21
C ALA A 221 14.06 -31.46 12.29
N ASP A 222 14.23 -31.09 13.55
CA ASP A 222 13.49 -31.65 14.69
C ASP A 222 12.00 -31.25 14.71
N ALA A 223 11.65 -30.06 14.19
CA ALA A 223 10.26 -29.58 14.11
C ALA A 223 9.48 -30.24 12.96
N ARG A 224 10.15 -30.85 11.99
CA ARG A 224 9.50 -31.56 10.89
C ARG A 224 8.92 -32.90 11.31
N HIS A 225 9.44 -33.51 12.37
CA HIS A 225 9.00 -34.83 12.86
C HIS A 225 7.65 -34.77 13.61
N ASP A 226 7.29 -33.59 14.15
CA ASP A 226 6.04 -33.44 14.94
C ASP A 226 4.81 -33.11 14.07
N LEU A 227 4.98 -32.85 12.77
CA LEU A 227 3.87 -32.53 11.84
C LEU A 227 3.38 -33.73 11.02
N ASP A 228 4.06 -34.86 11.10
CA ASP A 228 3.71 -36.11 10.35
C ASP A 228 2.90 -37.11 11.18
N HIS A 229 2.24 -36.71 12.28
CA HIS A 229 1.39 -37.52 13.15
C HIS A 229 -0.02 -36.99 13.25
#